data_0a91a9e4a847d321b26bd652c9456b56
#
_entry.id   0a91a9e4a847d321b26bd652c9456b56
#
_cell.length_a   1.000
_cell.length_b   1.000
_cell.length_c   1.000
_cell.angle_alpha   90.00
_cell.angle_beta   90.00
_cell.angle_gamma   90.00
#
_symmetry.space_group_name_H-M   'P 1'
#
loop_
_entity.id
_entity.type
_entity.pdbx_description
1 polymer ?
#
loop_
_entity_poly.entity_id
_entity_poly.type
_entity_poly.pdbx_seq_one_letter_code
_entity_poly.pdbx_strand_id
1 'polypeptide(L)'
;EPEWAKGVEEAEELKKKVIEYLKQNDEKLSPQIVEKQINQILSSREIAHTIKAIEAHGGKAVYVSADITDEETFSARIRSEEKKAGSISGVIHGAGNLADKLIENKTEKDYDLVVNTKVNGLRSIIHCVDAEKLDFLVLFSSVAGFFGNVGQTDYAIANEVLNKSAYILQRSLPNCFVMSINWGPWDSGMVTPQ
;
A
#
# COMPACT_ATOMS: atom_id res chain seq x y z
N GLU A 1 -1.14 18.30 0.32
CA GLU A 1 -2.40 18.79 -0.28
C GLU A 1 -2.19 20.20 -0.83
N PRO A 2 -2.62 20.51 -2.08
CA PRO A 2 -2.49 21.85 -2.65
C PRO A 2 -3.42 22.85 -1.96
N GLU A 3 -3.00 24.14 -1.90
CA GLU A 3 -3.73 25.21 -1.21
C GLU A 3 -5.18 25.38 -1.71
N TRP A 4 -5.37 25.28 -3.03
CA TRP A 4 -6.69 25.44 -3.64
C TRP A 4 -7.69 24.31 -3.31
N ALA A 5 -7.21 23.17 -2.81
CA ALA A 5 -8.05 22.04 -2.40
C ALA A 5 -8.34 22.03 -0.89
N LYS A 6 -7.65 22.85 -0.09
CA LYS A 6 -7.83 22.88 1.36
C LYS A 6 -9.27 23.23 1.75
N GLY A 7 -9.81 22.47 2.70
CA GLY A 7 -11.15 22.70 3.25
C GLY A 7 -12.30 22.28 2.33
N VAL A 8 -12.04 21.65 1.19
CA VAL A 8 -13.07 21.12 0.29
C VAL A 8 -13.38 19.69 0.70
N GLU A 9 -14.45 19.44 1.40
CA GLU A 9 -14.85 18.10 1.88
C GLU A 9 -15.74 17.37 0.86
N GLU A 10 -16.61 18.10 0.18
CA GLU A 10 -17.56 17.54 -0.77
C GLU A 10 -16.87 17.04 -2.05
N ALA A 11 -17.11 15.77 -2.41
CA ALA A 11 -16.47 15.12 -3.55
C ALA A 11 -16.75 15.84 -4.89
N GLU A 12 -17.99 16.31 -5.08
CA GLU A 12 -18.39 17.05 -6.30
C GLU A 12 -17.71 18.42 -6.40
N GLU A 13 -17.52 19.10 -5.27
CA GLU A 13 -16.80 20.38 -5.23
C GLU A 13 -15.31 20.17 -5.48
N LEU A 14 -14.71 19.14 -4.89
CA LEU A 14 -13.31 18.78 -5.14
C LEU A 14 -13.09 18.48 -6.62
N LYS A 15 -13.97 17.72 -7.24
CA LYS A 15 -13.92 17.40 -8.67
C LYS A 15 -13.98 18.67 -9.54
N LYS A 16 -14.87 19.61 -9.22
CA LYS A 16 -14.95 20.89 -9.94
C LYS A 16 -13.64 21.68 -9.83
N LYS A 17 -13.08 21.79 -8.65
CA LYS A 17 -11.80 22.50 -8.43
C LYS A 17 -10.61 21.82 -9.13
N VAL A 18 -10.57 20.50 -9.16
CA VAL A 18 -9.55 19.76 -9.94
C VAL A 18 -9.68 20.07 -11.44
N ILE A 19 -10.90 20.08 -11.99
CA ILE A 19 -11.12 20.41 -13.38
C ILE A 19 -10.71 21.85 -13.68
N GLU A 20 -11.04 22.80 -12.83
CA GLU A 20 -10.63 24.21 -12.96
C GLU A 20 -9.11 24.35 -12.93
N TYR A 21 -8.44 23.69 -11.98
CA TYR A 21 -6.99 23.69 -11.87
C TYR A 21 -6.32 23.14 -13.14
N LEU A 22 -6.78 21.98 -13.65
CA LEU A 22 -6.23 21.38 -14.88
C LEU A 22 -6.41 22.30 -16.10
N LYS A 23 -7.58 22.96 -16.22
CA LYS A 23 -7.83 23.94 -17.31
C LYS A 23 -6.92 25.16 -17.22
N GLN A 24 -6.67 25.68 -16.01
CA GLN A 24 -5.82 26.87 -15.80
C GLN A 24 -4.35 26.61 -16.11
N ASN A 25 -3.91 25.34 -16.02
CA ASN A 25 -2.53 24.95 -16.28
C ASN A 25 -2.34 24.31 -17.66
N ASP A 26 -3.30 24.41 -18.57
CA ASP A 26 -3.27 23.82 -19.91
C ASP A 26 -2.98 22.29 -19.89
N GLU A 27 -3.35 21.62 -18.81
CA GLU A 27 -3.17 20.18 -18.68
C GLU A 27 -4.28 19.42 -19.42
N LYS A 28 -3.92 18.24 -19.94
CA LYS A 28 -4.87 17.39 -20.66
C LYS A 28 -6.03 16.98 -19.74
N LEU A 29 -7.25 17.36 -20.13
CA LEU A 29 -8.45 17.00 -19.39
C LEU A 29 -8.96 15.64 -19.87
N SER A 30 -8.93 14.63 -18.98
CA SER A 30 -9.61 13.36 -19.18
C SER A 30 -10.15 12.85 -17.83
N PRO A 31 -11.21 12.00 -17.85
CA PRO A 31 -11.76 11.45 -16.62
C PRO A 31 -10.70 10.77 -15.74
N GLN A 32 -9.77 10.03 -16.35
CA GLN A 32 -8.69 9.33 -15.64
C GLN A 32 -7.69 10.30 -14.96
N ILE A 33 -7.37 11.43 -15.62
CA ILE A 33 -6.48 12.45 -15.05
C ILE A 33 -7.15 13.14 -13.87
N VAL A 34 -8.44 13.48 -14.02
CA VAL A 34 -9.23 14.10 -12.92
C VAL A 34 -9.29 13.15 -11.72
N GLU A 35 -9.64 11.89 -11.95
CA GLU A 35 -9.70 10.87 -10.91
C GLU A 35 -8.35 10.66 -10.21
N LYS A 36 -7.26 10.58 -10.99
CA LYS A 36 -5.90 10.49 -10.46
C LYS A 36 -5.56 11.66 -9.55
N GLN A 37 -5.89 12.89 -9.94
CA GLN A 37 -5.64 14.08 -9.13
C GLN A 37 -6.48 14.07 -7.83
N ILE A 38 -7.74 13.69 -7.92
CA ILE A 38 -8.62 13.54 -6.75
C ILE A 38 -8.01 12.53 -5.76
N ASN A 39 -7.65 11.34 -6.26
CA ASN A 39 -7.07 10.28 -5.42
C ASN A 39 -5.76 10.72 -4.76
N GLN A 40 -4.90 11.47 -5.46
CA GLN A 40 -3.68 12.04 -4.86
C GLN A 40 -3.97 13.02 -3.73
N ILE A 41 -5.00 13.87 -3.88
CA ILE A 41 -5.40 14.81 -2.84
C ILE A 41 -5.95 14.05 -1.62
N LEU A 42 -6.85 13.10 -1.85
CA LEU A 42 -7.45 12.29 -0.77
C LEU A 42 -6.38 11.49 -0.02
N SER A 43 -5.48 10.82 -0.74
CA SER A 43 -4.37 10.09 -0.11
C SER A 43 -3.46 11.02 0.70
N SER A 44 -3.19 12.24 0.22
CA SER A 44 -2.41 13.22 0.98
C SER A 44 -3.10 13.63 2.28
N ARG A 45 -4.43 13.71 2.30
CA ARG A 45 -5.23 13.99 3.52
C ARG A 45 -5.17 12.85 4.50
N GLU A 46 -5.35 11.62 4.02
CA GLU A 46 -5.26 10.41 4.85
C GLU A 46 -3.89 10.27 5.50
N ILE A 47 -2.81 10.50 4.74
CA ILE A 47 -1.44 10.51 5.27
C ILE A 47 -1.28 11.56 6.37
N ALA A 48 -1.72 12.80 6.10
CA ALA A 48 -1.61 13.89 7.06
C ALA A 48 -2.45 13.63 8.34
N HIS A 49 -3.64 13.04 8.18
CA HIS A 49 -4.49 12.63 9.29
C HIS A 49 -3.82 11.54 10.13
N THR A 50 -3.28 10.52 9.48
CA THR A 50 -2.59 9.40 10.15
C THR A 50 -1.37 9.88 10.94
N ILE A 51 -0.55 10.76 10.34
CA ILE A 51 0.61 11.37 11.03
C ILE A 51 0.14 12.10 12.29
N LYS A 52 -0.86 12.99 12.17
CA LYS A 52 -1.41 13.75 13.30
C LYS A 52 -1.98 12.82 14.39
N ALA A 53 -2.66 11.74 14.01
CA ALA A 53 -3.21 10.80 14.97
C ALA A 53 -2.11 10.10 15.77
N ILE A 54 -1.02 9.69 15.11
CA ILE A 54 0.15 9.09 15.78
C ILE A 54 0.80 10.10 16.72
N GLU A 55 1.02 11.34 16.28
CA GLU A 55 1.64 12.40 17.06
C GLU A 55 0.79 12.80 18.27
N ALA A 56 -0.53 12.84 18.14
CA ALA A 56 -1.47 13.12 19.22
C ALA A 56 -1.40 12.09 20.37
N HIS A 57 -0.93 10.86 20.06
CA HIS A 57 -0.69 9.81 21.05
C HIS A 57 0.77 9.73 21.51
N GLY A 58 1.58 10.75 21.23
CA GLY A 58 2.97 10.85 21.67
C GLY A 58 3.97 10.09 20.79
N GLY A 59 3.53 9.52 19.68
CA GLY A 59 4.39 8.89 18.68
C GLY A 59 5.08 9.91 17.77
N LYS A 60 5.98 9.43 16.91
CA LYS A 60 6.56 10.20 15.80
C LYS A 60 6.29 9.44 14.52
N ALA A 61 5.89 10.13 13.46
CA ALA A 61 5.62 9.52 12.17
C ALA A 61 6.35 10.26 11.04
N VAL A 62 6.88 9.49 10.10
CA VAL A 62 7.51 10.00 8.87
C VAL A 62 6.88 9.27 7.69
N TYR A 63 6.39 10.04 6.73
CA TYR A 63 5.94 9.48 5.47
C TYR A 63 7.09 9.40 4.47
N VAL A 64 7.33 8.20 3.94
CA VAL A 64 8.34 7.96 2.89
C VAL A 64 7.63 7.47 1.64
N SER A 65 7.61 8.32 0.59
CA SER A 65 7.08 7.92 -0.71
C SER A 65 8.11 7.05 -1.43
N ALA A 66 7.80 5.78 -1.65
CA ALA A 66 8.67 4.85 -2.36
C ALA A 66 7.84 3.77 -3.08
N ASP A 67 8.33 3.30 -4.20
CA ASP A 67 7.82 2.09 -4.84
C ASP A 67 8.48 0.88 -4.17
N ILE A 68 7.68 0.07 -3.50
CA ILE A 68 8.15 -1.12 -2.79
C ILE A 68 8.68 -2.21 -3.75
N THR A 69 8.33 -2.13 -5.04
CA THR A 69 8.81 -3.07 -6.07
C THR A 69 10.17 -2.67 -6.64
N ASP A 70 10.58 -1.42 -6.46
CA ASP A 70 11.94 -0.93 -6.75
C ASP A 70 12.80 -1.12 -5.49
N GLU A 71 13.38 -2.30 -5.35
CA GLU A 71 14.14 -2.71 -4.16
C GLU A 71 15.30 -1.76 -3.84
N GLU A 72 16.00 -1.26 -4.85
CA GLU A 72 17.16 -0.38 -4.68
C GLU A 72 16.74 0.96 -4.08
N THR A 73 15.81 1.66 -4.75
CA THR A 73 15.31 2.97 -4.30
C THR A 73 14.59 2.84 -2.96
N PHE A 74 13.76 1.81 -2.77
CA PHE A 74 13.07 1.55 -1.51
C PHE A 74 14.06 1.37 -0.35
N SER A 75 15.04 0.47 -0.51
CA SER A 75 16.04 0.19 0.53
C SER A 75 16.88 1.41 0.86
N ALA A 76 17.29 2.20 -0.14
CA ALA A 76 18.05 3.42 0.09
C ALA A 76 17.28 4.43 0.94
N ARG A 77 15.99 4.61 0.67
CA ARG A 77 15.11 5.51 1.44
C ARG A 77 14.92 5.02 2.88
N ILE A 78 14.60 3.75 3.07
CA ILE A 78 14.41 3.18 4.41
C ILE A 78 15.69 3.29 5.24
N ARG A 79 16.85 2.91 4.70
CA ARG A 79 18.14 3.06 5.39
C ARG A 79 18.49 4.50 5.74
N SER A 80 18.04 5.46 4.93
CA SER A 80 18.21 6.89 5.25
C SER A 80 17.39 7.28 6.47
N GLU A 81 16.18 6.76 6.63
CA GLU A 81 15.35 7.04 7.81
C GLU A 81 15.83 6.28 9.05
N GLU A 82 16.30 5.04 8.91
CA GLU A 82 16.92 4.30 10.03
C GLU A 82 18.12 5.03 10.64
N LYS A 83 18.94 5.71 9.83
CA LYS A 83 20.06 6.53 10.33
C LYS A 83 19.60 7.68 11.24
N LYS A 84 18.36 8.15 11.09
CA LYS A 84 17.78 9.26 11.85
C LYS A 84 16.98 8.78 13.07
N ALA A 85 16.25 7.70 12.90
CA ALA A 85 15.24 7.22 13.85
C ALA A 85 15.67 5.98 14.64
N GLY A 86 16.73 5.31 14.21
CA GLY A 86 17.13 4.00 14.76
C GLY A 86 16.67 2.83 13.90
N SER A 87 17.09 1.62 14.25
CA SER A 87 16.74 0.41 13.52
C SER A 87 15.24 0.11 13.59
N ILE A 88 14.71 -0.45 12.53
CA ILE A 88 13.33 -0.94 12.47
C ILE A 88 13.22 -2.18 13.36
N SER A 89 12.28 -2.17 14.30
CA SER A 89 11.99 -3.29 15.19
C SER A 89 10.68 -4.02 14.83
N GLY A 90 9.87 -3.45 13.97
CA GLY A 90 8.63 -4.11 13.54
C GLY A 90 8.18 -3.67 12.16
N VAL A 91 7.55 -4.57 11.43
CA VAL A 91 7.05 -4.32 10.07
C VAL A 91 5.62 -4.78 9.93
N ILE A 92 4.80 -3.94 9.29
CA ILE A 92 3.47 -4.31 8.80
C ILE A 92 3.47 -4.12 7.28
N HIS A 93 3.43 -5.23 6.55
CA HIS A 93 3.34 -5.23 5.09
C HIS A 93 1.88 -5.21 4.66
N GLY A 94 1.35 -4.02 4.42
CA GLY A 94 -0.02 -3.78 3.95
C GLY A 94 -0.13 -3.37 2.49
N ALA A 95 1.00 -3.29 1.75
CA ALA A 95 0.96 -2.91 0.35
C ALA A 95 0.20 -3.92 -0.52
N GLY A 96 -0.58 -3.43 -1.47
CA GLY A 96 -1.34 -4.27 -2.38
C GLY A 96 -2.03 -3.45 -3.47
N ASN A 97 -2.32 -4.12 -4.57
CA ASN A 97 -3.09 -3.60 -5.69
C ASN A 97 -4.18 -4.59 -6.08
N LEU A 98 -5.20 -4.11 -6.79
CA LEU A 98 -6.24 -4.94 -7.41
C LEU A 98 -6.20 -4.75 -8.93
N ALA A 99 -6.46 -5.83 -9.67
CA ALA A 99 -6.65 -5.83 -11.11
C ALA A 99 -7.73 -6.87 -11.48
N ASP A 100 -8.90 -6.73 -10.84
CA ASP A 100 -9.96 -7.75 -10.88
C ASP A 100 -10.51 -7.92 -12.30
N LYS A 101 -10.31 -9.10 -12.88
CA LYS A 101 -10.78 -9.52 -14.19
C LYS A 101 -10.92 -11.04 -14.20
N LEU A 102 -11.86 -11.56 -14.98
CA LEU A 102 -11.90 -12.98 -15.26
C LEU A 102 -10.58 -13.45 -15.91
N ILE A 103 -10.17 -14.67 -15.67
CA ILE A 103 -8.85 -15.18 -16.05
C ILE A 103 -8.59 -15.08 -17.55
N GLU A 104 -9.61 -15.26 -18.38
CA GLU A 104 -9.54 -15.14 -19.83
C GLU A 104 -9.29 -13.70 -20.33
N ASN A 105 -9.55 -12.71 -19.50
CA ASN A 105 -9.36 -11.29 -19.80
C ASN A 105 -8.15 -10.68 -19.06
N LYS A 106 -7.47 -11.47 -18.24
CA LYS A 106 -6.34 -11.01 -17.44
C LYS A 106 -5.07 -10.94 -18.29
N THR A 107 -4.35 -9.84 -18.16
CA THR A 107 -3.07 -9.63 -18.84
C THR A 107 -1.90 -9.88 -17.90
N GLU A 108 -0.71 -10.11 -18.45
CA GLU A 108 0.55 -10.19 -17.68
C GLU A 108 0.77 -8.94 -16.82
N LYS A 109 0.45 -7.74 -17.35
CA LYS A 109 0.52 -6.49 -16.58
C LYS A 109 -0.40 -6.46 -15.37
N ASP A 110 -1.61 -7.00 -15.49
CA ASP A 110 -2.54 -7.10 -14.37
C ASP A 110 -1.97 -8.02 -13.28
N TYR A 111 -1.43 -9.16 -13.70
CA TYR A 111 -0.77 -10.12 -12.81
C TYR A 111 0.44 -9.49 -12.11
N ASP A 112 1.34 -8.88 -12.86
CA ASP A 112 2.55 -8.25 -12.34
C ASP A 112 2.22 -7.12 -11.35
N LEU A 113 1.24 -6.29 -11.64
CA LEU A 113 0.81 -5.22 -10.76
C LEU A 113 0.41 -5.75 -9.36
N VAL A 114 -0.33 -6.85 -9.32
CA VAL A 114 -0.84 -7.42 -8.07
C VAL A 114 0.23 -8.23 -7.35
N VAL A 115 0.87 -9.17 -8.06
CA VAL A 115 1.82 -10.10 -7.47
C VAL A 115 3.11 -9.39 -7.06
N ASN A 116 3.67 -8.52 -7.91
CA ASN A 116 4.91 -7.83 -7.59
C ASN A 116 4.75 -6.93 -6.35
N THR A 117 3.64 -6.22 -6.21
CA THR A 117 3.42 -5.37 -5.04
C THR A 117 3.42 -6.17 -3.74
N LYS A 118 2.79 -7.33 -3.70
CA LYS A 118 2.73 -8.16 -2.48
C LYS A 118 3.97 -9.02 -2.29
N VAL A 119 4.37 -9.76 -3.31
CA VAL A 119 5.41 -10.78 -3.18
C VAL A 119 6.81 -10.18 -3.30
N ASN A 120 7.09 -9.41 -4.36
CA ASN A 120 8.37 -8.73 -4.49
C ASN A 120 8.49 -7.60 -3.46
N GLY A 121 7.38 -6.95 -3.09
CA GLY A 121 7.36 -6.00 -1.98
C GLY A 121 7.80 -6.61 -0.65
N LEU A 122 7.30 -7.81 -0.31
CA LEU A 122 7.79 -8.55 0.86
C LEU A 122 9.28 -8.85 0.75
N ARG A 123 9.75 -9.28 -0.42
CA ARG A 123 11.16 -9.54 -0.67
C ARG A 123 12.01 -8.29 -0.44
N SER A 124 11.60 -7.14 -1.00
CA SER A 124 12.30 -5.86 -0.80
C SER A 124 12.38 -5.48 0.68
N ILE A 125 11.30 -5.69 1.44
CA ILE A 125 11.27 -5.45 2.89
C ILE A 125 12.32 -6.33 3.58
N ILE A 126 12.30 -7.64 3.36
CA ILE A 126 13.21 -8.59 4.04
C ILE A 126 14.68 -8.31 3.72
N HIS A 127 14.99 -7.86 2.50
CA HIS A 127 16.37 -7.48 2.12
C HIS A 127 16.80 -6.11 2.68
N CYS A 128 15.85 -5.28 3.02
CA CYS A 128 16.11 -3.91 3.47
C CYS A 128 16.31 -3.83 4.99
N VAL A 129 15.54 -4.61 5.77
CA VAL A 129 15.57 -4.57 7.23
C VAL A 129 16.57 -5.56 7.82
N ASP A 130 17.08 -5.24 9.01
CA ASP A 130 17.90 -6.17 9.79
C ASP A 130 16.96 -7.15 10.52
N ALA A 131 16.81 -8.35 9.95
CA ALA A 131 15.86 -9.35 10.44
C ALA A 131 16.15 -9.81 11.88
N GLU A 132 17.40 -9.69 12.38
CA GLU A 132 17.75 -10.04 13.75
C GLU A 132 17.24 -9.02 14.79
N LYS A 133 16.86 -7.82 14.31
CA LYS A 133 16.33 -6.74 15.15
C LYS A 133 14.80 -6.64 15.11
N LEU A 134 14.14 -7.50 14.33
CA LEU A 134 12.69 -7.49 14.24
C LEU A 134 12.06 -8.21 15.43
N ASP A 135 11.21 -7.50 16.16
CA ASP A 135 10.30 -8.05 17.17
C ASP A 135 9.08 -8.69 16.49
N PHE A 136 8.58 -8.08 15.42
CA PHE A 136 7.43 -8.60 14.68
C PHE A 136 7.46 -8.27 13.17
N LEU A 137 6.81 -9.17 12.39
CA LEU A 137 6.51 -9.00 10.97
C LEU A 137 5.06 -9.44 10.71
N VAL A 138 4.20 -8.49 10.38
CA VAL A 138 2.79 -8.75 10.07
C VAL A 138 2.54 -8.57 8.59
N LEU A 139 1.98 -9.60 7.95
CA LEU A 139 1.64 -9.62 6.54
C LEU A 139 0.12 -9.48 6.36
N PHE A 140 -0.33 -8.47 5.66
CA PHE A 140 -1.74 -8.30 5.30
C PHE A 140 -2.07 -9.16 4.08
N SER A 141 -2.61 -10.32 4.36
CA SER A 141 -3.17 -11.24 3.38
C SER A 141 -4.68 -11.03 3.22
N SER A 142 -5.39 -12.01 2.71
CA SER A 142 -6.83 -11.97 2.47
C SER A 142 -7.43 -13.37 2.59
N VAL A 143 -8.69 -13.45 3.00
CA VAL A 143 -9.50 -14.67 2.88
C VAL A 143 -9.56 -15.20 1.44
N ALA A 144 -9.40 -14.32 0.44
CA ALA A 144 -9.28 -14.71 -0.96
C ALA A 144 -8.05 -15.59 -1.24
N GLY A 145 -6.98 -15.46 -0.46
CA GLY A 145 -5.82 -16.37 -0.54
C GLY A 145 -6.15 -17.81 -0.17
N PHE A 146 -7.11 -18.01 0.71
CA PHE A 146 -7.53 -19.33 1.18
C PHE A 146 -8.70 -19.90 0.37
N PHE A 147 -9.75 -19.09 0.12
CA PHE A 147 -10.99 -19.54 -0.53
C PHE A 147 -11.02 -19.26 -2.03
N GLY A 148 -10.11 -18.45 -2.54
CA GLY A 148 -10.24 -17.85 -3.88
C GLY A 148 -11.32 -16.79 -3.93
N ASN A 149 -11.37 -16.05 -5.04
CA ASN A 149 -12.48 -15.18 -5.40
C ASN A 149 -12.56 -15.02 -6.91
N VAL A 150 -13.76 -14.92 -7.47
CA VAL A 150 -13.98 -14.76 -8.91
C VAL A 150 -13.31 -13.45 -9.37
N GLY A 151 -12.55 -13.54 -10.46
CA GLY A 151 -11.80 -12.39 -11.02
C GLY A 151 -10.51 -12.04 -10.29
N GLN A 152 -10.17 -12.68 -9.17
CA GLN A 152 -9.03 -12.36 -8.31
C GLN A 152 -7.96 -13.45 -8.28
N THR A 153 -7.70 -14.12 -9.40
CA THR A 153 -6.73 -15.22 -9.44
C THR A 153 -5.33 -14.81 -9.01
N ASP A 154 -4.82 -13.68 -9.52
CA ASP A 154 -3.54 -13.06 -9.14
C ASP A 154 -3.51 -12.62 -7.68
N TYR A 155 -4.60 -11.99 -7.22
CA TYR A 155 -4.74 -11.54 -5.84
C TYR A 155 -4.79 -12.73 -4.87
N ALA A 156 -5.51 -13.79 -5.20
CA ALA A 156 -5.56 -15.01 -4.41
C ALA A 156 -4.17 -15.66 -4.31
N ILE A 157 -3.47 -15.79 -5.44
CA ILE A 157 -2.10 -16.36 -5.48
C ILE A 157 -1.16 -15.51 -4.63
N ALA A 158 -1.14 -14.19 -4.81
CA ALA A 158 -0.25 -13.30 -4.07
C ALA A 158 -0.47 -13.38 -2.55
N ASN A 159 -1.73 -13.42 -2.11
CA ASN A 159 -2.07 -13.55 -0.69
C ASN A 159 -1.71 -14.93 -0.12
N GLU A 160 -1.91 -16.00 -0.88
CA GLU A 160 -1.48 -17.34 -0.43
C GLU A 160 0.04 -17.46 -0.36
N VAL A 161 0.78 -16.80 -1.26
CA VAL A 161 2.25 -16.71 -1.15
C VAL A 161 2.64 -16.00 0.16
N LEU A 162 1.95 -14.91 0.55
CA LEU A 162 2.20 -14.27 1.85
C LEU A 162 1.92 -15.22 3.01
N ASN A 163 0.81 -15.98 2.97
CA ASN A 163 0.48 -16.97 3.99
C ASN A 163 1.60 -18.01 4.16
N LYS A 164 2.07 -18.58 3.06
CA LYS A 164 3.18 -19.57 3.09
C LYS A 164 4.51 -18.96 3.51
N SER A 165 4.77 -17.72 3.07
CA SER A 165 5.96 -16.98 3.47
C SER A 165 6.01 -16.74 4.97
N ALA A 166 4.87 -16.45 5.62
CA ALA A 166 4.82 -16.30 7.07
C ALA A 166 5.29 -17.55 7.81
N TYR A 167 4.90 -18.74 7.36
CA TYR A 167 5.39 -20.01 7.95
C TYR A 167 6.90 -20.19 7.80
N ILE A 168 7.43 -19.88 6.62
CA ILE A 168 8.87 -20.03 6.34
C ILE A 168 9.66 -19.02 7.19
N LEU A 169 9.22 -17.77 7.20
CA LEU A 169 9.88 -16.69 7.92
C LEU A 169 9.82 -16.90 9.45
N GLN A 170 8.70 -17.38 10.00
CA GLN A 170 8.62 -17.70 11.44
C GLN A 170 9.66 -18.76 11.86
N ARG A 171 9.94 -19.72 10.98
CA ARG A 171 10.96 -20.75 11.25
C ARG A 171 12.39 -20.22 11.11
N SER A 172 12.59 -19.29 10.19
CA SER A 172 13.90 -18.70 9.90
C SER A 172 14.26 -17.57 10.87
N LEU A 173 13.26 -16.95 11.50
CA LEU A 173 13.38 -15.81 12.41
C LEU A 173 12.80 -16.17 13.79
N PRO A 174 13.46 -17.01 14.57
CA PRO A 174 12.88 -17.56 15.82
C PRO A 174 12.59 -16.50 16.88
N ASN A 175 13.27 -15.36 16.84
CA ASN A 175 13.10 -14.26 17.78
C ASN A 175 12.09 -13.20 17.29
N CYS A 176 11.61 -13.30 16.05
CA CYS A 176 10.63 -12.42 15.46
C CYS A 176 9.24 -13.07 15.47
N PHE A 177 8.23 -12.36 15.93
CA PHE A 177 6.84 -12.83 15.80
C PHE A 177 6.36 -12.56 14.36
N VAL A 178 6.17 -13.63 13.58
CA VAL A 178 5.71 -13.51 12.18
C VAL A 178 4.27 -14.00 12.06
N MET A 179 3.41 -13.16 11.48
CA MET A 179 1.99 -13.46 11.31
C MET A 179 1.49 -13.00 9.93
N SER A 180 0.61 -13.82 9.34
CA SER A 180 -0.21 -13.42 8.19
C SER A 180 -1.67 -13.32 8.62
N ILE A 181 -2.32 -12.18 8.31
CA ILE A 181 -3.72 -11.94 8.64
C ILE A 181 -4.56 -12.06 7.38
N ASN A 182 -5.46 -13.03 7.34
CA ASN A 182 -6.42 -13.19 6.26
C ASN A 182 -7.64 -12.29 6.49
N TRP A 183 -7.54 -11.04 6.05
CA TRP A 183 -8.64 -10.09 6.17
C TRP A 183 -9.84 -10.46 5.32
N GLY A 184 -11.02 -10.27 5.87
CA GLY A 184 -12.27 -10.19 5.11
C GLY A 184 -12.43 -8.82 4.41
N PRO A 185 -13.56 -8.59 3.71
CA PRO A 185 -13.86 -7.30 3.12
C PRO A 185 -13.99 -6.21 4.20
N TRP A 186 -13.39 -5.06 3.96
CA TRP A 186 -13.50 -3.90 4.83
C TRP A 186 -14.57 -2.94 4.28
N ASP A 187 -15.14 -2.13 5.15
CA ASP A 187 -16.12 -1.10 4.76
C ASP A 187 -15.46 0.15 4.13
N SER A 188 -14.22 0.04 3.70
CA SER A 188 -13.45 1.14 3.10
C SER A 188 -12.20 0.63 2.36
N GLY A 189 -11.47 1.52 1.74
CA GLY A 189 -10.21 1.23 1.08
C GLY A 189 -10.38 0.59 -0.29
N MET A 190 -9.91 -0.65 -0.47
CA MET A 190 -9.92 -1.36 -1.76
C MET A 190 -11.31 -1.91 -2.14
N VAL A 191 -12.29 -1.88 -1.24
CA VAL A 191 -13.66 -2.33 -1.50
C VAL A 191 -14.44 -1.20 -2.16
N THR A 192 -14.90 -1.42 -3.39
CA THR A 192 -15.82 -0.51 -4.07
C THR A 192 -17.27 -0.87 -3.69
N PRO A 193 -18.15 0.11 -3.46
CA PRO A 193 -19.58 -0.16 -3.33
C PRO A 193 -20.09 -0.93 -4.55
N GLN A 194 -20.80 -2.03 -4.31
CA GLN A 194 -21.47 -2.81 -5.36
C GLN A 194 -22.77 -2.13 -5.78
#